data_d8e939e2cdc5499a5d68c5d98a23c447
#
_entry.id   d8e939e2cdc5499a5d68c5d98a23c447
#
_cell.length_a   1.000
_cell.length_b   1.000
_cell.length_c   1.000
_cell.angle_alpha   90.00
_cell.angle_beta   90.00
_cell.angle_gamma   90.00
#
_symmetry.space_group_name_H-M   'P 1'
#
loop_
_entity.id
_entity.type
_entity.pdbx_description
1 polymer ?
#
loop_
_entity_poly.entity_id
_entity_poly.type
_entity_poly.pdbx_seq_one_letter_code
_entity_poly.pdbx_strand_id
1 'polypeptide(L)'
;MQWFEGRLAEAAYEINQSPLLEPVGKRHEIGPAGQRIRDAYTQCESDTPEAVPIFWSVSSQIHNTMHSSPEANGLAKNAKKGLAQKYWQRRSRLLVAQRYDTISGRLTAIWSPTPSIGSGWTPVTVSDEIDGHALAAWWNSTPTRIMLLNLRSKKLTYPAWSLDQLRSVGIPNPDNPAWATLARAWEEVSDVEIMPLSQADDCPVRSTIDRAAALALGVEEQQIAEWRGMLAREPTINNRLAD
;
A
#
# COMPACT_ATOMS: atom_id res chain seq x y z
N MET A 1 -19.50 -15.61 -9.96
CA MET A 1 -19.19 -15.10 -8.60
C MET A 1 -19.09 -13.60 -8.70
N GLN A 2 -20.08 -12.85 -8.21
CA GLN A 2 -20.03 -11.38 -8.15
C GLN A 2 -19.02 -11.01 -7.05
N TRP A 3 -17.93 -10.39 -7.43
CA TRP A 3 -16.78 -10.11 -6.57
C TRP A 3 -16.93 -8.82 -5.78
N PHE A 4 -18.02 -8.11 -6.01
CA PHE A 4 -18.31 -6.83 -5.37
C PHE A 4 -19.80 -6.76 -5.18
N GLU A 5 -20.27 -6.49 -3.99
CA GLU A 5 -21.61 -6.00 -3.82
C GLU A 5 -21.76 -4.71 -4.62
N GLY A 6 -22.89 -4.48 -5.30
CA GLY A 6 -23.10 -3.32 -6.17
C GLY A 6 -22.71 -1.99 -5.51
N ARG A 7 -22.94 -1.85 -4.20
CA ARG A 7 -22.61 -0.66 -3.41
C ARG A 7 -21.10 -0.33 -3.33
N LEU A 8 -20.21 -1.33 -3.25
CA LEU A 8 -18.76 -1.08 -3.29
C LEU A 8 -18.28 -0.71 -4.70
N ALA A 9 -18.94 -1.23 -5.74
CA ALA A 9 -18.65 -0.83 -7.11
C ALA A 9 -19.11 0.63 -7.36
N GLU A 10 -20.23 1.04 -6.79
CA GLU A 10 -20.71 2.44 -6.79
C GLU A 10 -19.71 3.34 -6.06
N ALA A 11 -19.27 2.97 -4.86
CA ALA A 11 -18.24 3.71 -4.13
C ALA A 11 -16.93 3.82 -4.92
N ALA A 12 -16.47 2.74 -5.57
CA ALA A 12 -15.30 2.77 -6.44
C ALA A 12 -15.48 3.75 -7.61
N TYR A 13 -16.67 3.79 -8.20
CA TYR A 13 -17.00 4.72 -9.27
C TYR A 13 -16.98 6.16 -8.78
N GLU A 14 -17.66 6.47 -7.67
CA GLU A 14 -17.69 7.81 -7.05
C GLU A 14 -16.28 8.32 -6.74
N ILE A 15 -15.44 7.48 -6.09
CA ILE A 15 -14.06 7.84 -5.77
C ILE A 15 -13.27 8.15 -7.04
N ASN A 16 -13.37 7.29 -8.07
CA ASN A 16 -12.63 7.48 -9.31
C ASN A 16 -13.10 8.68 -10.15
N GLN A 17 -14.32 9.17 -9.95
CA GLN A 17 -14.84 10.37 -10.61
C GLN A 17 -14.52 11.66 -9.83
N SER A 18 -13.93 11.56 -8.65
CA SER A 18 -13.59 12.76 -7.87
C SER A 18 -12.61 13.66 -8.63
N PRO A 19 -12.95 14.94 -8.88
CA PRO A 19 -12.06 15.89 -9.53
C PRO A 19 -10.87 16.29 -8.65
N LEU A 20 -10.88 15.89 -7.37
CA LEU A 20 -9.82 16.15 -6.40
C LEU A 20 -8.69 15.12 -6.49
N LEU A 21 -8.88 14.06 -7.28
CA LEU A 21 -7.88 13.00 -7.45
C LEU A 21 -7.21 13.09 -8.82
N GLU A 22 -5.92 12.80 -8.84
CA GLU A 22 -5.16 12.56 -10.06
C GLU A 22 -4.38 11.24 -9.96
N PRO A 23 -4.09 10.57 -11.10
CA PRO A 23 -3.30 9.34 -11.07
C PRO A 23 -1.93 9.57 -10.44
N VAL A 24 -1.56 8.72 -9.47
CA VAL A 24 -0.28 8.82 -8.76
C VAL A 24 0.91 8.81 -9.72
N GLY A 25 0.83 8.07 -10.83
CA GLY A 25 1.88 8.00 -11.85
C GLY A 25 2.16 9.31 -12.58
N LYS A 26 1.34 10.35 -12.41
CA LYS A 26 1.61 11.70 -12.93
C LYS A 26 2.63 12.47 -12.07
N ARG A 27 2.68 12.19 -10.78
CA ARG A 27 3.50 12.91 -9.78
C ARG A 27 4.66 12.07 -9.27
N HIS A 28 4.47 10.76 -9.16
CA HIS A 28 5.42 9.85 -8.51
C HIS A 28 5.84 8.75 -9.47
N GLU A 29 7.12 8.45 -9.52
CA GLU A 29 7.60 7.28 -10.23
C GLU A 29 7.35 6.02 -9.38
N ILE A 30 6.70 5.01 -9.96
CA ILE A 30 6.40 3.73 -9.34
C ILE A 30 7.14 2.63 -10.10
N GLY A 31 7.93 1.83 -9.39
CA GLY A 31 8.61 0.67 -9.95
C GLY A 31 10.12 0.71 -9.75
N PRO A 32 10.82 -0.35 -10.16
CA PRO A 32 10.33 -1.55 -10.82
C PRO A 32 9.53 -2.46 -9.90
N ALA A 33 8.72 -3.34 -10.52
CA ALA A 33 8.00 -4.38 -9.80
C ALA A 33 8.95 -5.33 -9.06
N GLY A 34 8.72 -5.53 -7.75
CA GLY A 34 9.58 -6.34 -6.88
C GLY A 34 9.49 -7.85 -7.05
N GLN A 35 8.76 -8.35 -8.08
CA GLN A 35 8.51 -9.79 -8.28
C GLN A 35 9.78 -10.63 -8.47
N ARG A 36 10.83 -10.06 -9.04
CA ARG A 36 12.09 -10.74 -9.36
C ARG A 36 13.25 -10.38 -8.43
N ILE A 37 12.98 -9.78 -7.29
CA ILE A 37 14.03 -9.46 -6.29
C ILE A 37 14.77 -10.72 -5.86
N ARG A 38 14.05 -11.82 -5.62
CA ARG A 38 14.63 -13.13 -5.25
C ARG A 38 15.50 -13.74 -6.34
N ASP A 39 15.33 -13.33 -7.59
CA ASP A 39 16.23 -13.74 -8.69
C ASP A 39 17.56 -12.97 -8.62
N ALA A 40 17.52 -11.71 -8.17
CA ALA A 40 18.66 -10.80 -8.17
C ALA A 40 19.49 -10.86 -6.90
N TYR A 41 18.86 -11.17 -5.75
CA TYR A 41 19.49 -11.15 -4.45
C TYR A 41 19.40 -12.52 -3.74
N THR A 42 20.37 -12.79 -2.88
CA THR A 42 20.35 -13.86 -1.89
C THR A 42 20.29 -13.23 -0.52
N GLN A 43 19.45 -13.76 0.37
CA GLN A 43 19.38 -13.31 1.74
C GLN A 43 20.72 -13.59 2.45
N CYS A 44 21.18 -12.64 3.25
CA CYS A 44 22.43 -12.71 3.99
C CYS A 44 22.28 -12.05 5.37
N GLU A 45 23.31 -12.16 6.20
CA GLU A 45 23.37 -11.51 7.50
C GLU A 45 23.54 -9.99 7.36
N SER A 46 23.20 -9.26 8.43
CA SER A 46 23.15 -7.78 8.43
C SER A 46 24.51 -7.12 8.28
N ASP A 47 25.57 -7.78 8.74
CA ASP A 47 26.96 -7.32 8.72
C ASP A 47 27.72 -7.69 7.43
N THR A 48 27.04 -8.37 6.49
CA THR A 48 27.64 -8.75 5.21
C THR A 48 28.00 -7.48 4.41
N PRO A 49 29.26 -7.31 3.98
CA PRO A 49 29.65 -6.17 3.14
C PRO A 49 28.79 -6.10 1.86
N GLU A 50 28.43 -4.89 1.44
CA GLU A 50 27.59 -4.62 0.26
C GLU A 50 26.15 -5.16 0.37
N ALA A 51 25.72 -5.68 1.51
CA ALA A 51 24.34 -6.07 1.73
C ALA A 51 23.42 -4.84 1.72
N VAL A 52 22.21 -5.02 1.20
CA VAL A 52 21.21 -3.97 1.11
C VAL A 52 19.94 -4.38 1.86
N PRO A 53 19.24 -3.43 2.52
CA PRO A 53 17.99 -3.72 3.23
C PRO A 53 16.87 -4.11 2.27
N ILE A 54 16.18 -5.21 2.57
CA ILE A 54 15.15 -5.78 1.70
C ILE A 54 13.93 -6.21 2.55
N PHE A 55 12.74 -5.77 2.13
CA PHE A 55 11.49 -6.38 2.53
C PHE A 55 11.28 -7.68 1.74
N TRP A 56 11.58 -8.81 2.38
CA TRP A 56 11.57 -10.13 1.72
C TRP A 56 10.18 -10.73 1.63
N SER A 57 9.25 -10.27 2.46
CA SER A 57 7.88 -10.75 2.54
C SER A 57 6.87 -9.60 2.51
N VAL A 58 5.65 -9.91 2.07
CA VAL A 58 4.46 -9.04 2.23
C VAL A 58 3.54 -9.55 3.35
N SER A 59 4.02 -10.48 4.18
CA SER A 59 3.21 -11.08 5.23
C SER A 59 2.83 -10.06 6.30
N SER A 60 1.56 -9.97 6.59
CA SER A 60 1.02 -9.16 7.68
C SER A 60 1.33 -9.67 9.08
N GLN A 61 1.87 -10.87 9.20
CA GLN A 61 2.44 -11.36 10.45
C GLN A 61 3.78 -10.70 10.78
N ILE A 62 4.48 -10.20 9.73
CA ILE A 62 5.77 -9.52 9.85
C ILE A 62 5.56 -8.00 9.79
N HIS A 63 4.70 -7.54 8.89
CA HIS A 63 4.44 -6.11 8.66
C HIS A 63 2.98 -5.80 8.97
N ASN A 64 2.73 -5.27 10.14
CA ASN A 64 1.39 -4.93 10.64
C ASN A 64 1.26 -3.45 11.05
N THR A 65 2.35 -2.67 10.94
CA THR A 65 2.38 -1.22 11.14
C THR A 65 2.79 -0.51 9.85
N MET A 66 2.34 0.72 9.65
CA MET A 66 2.70 1.50 8.45
C MET A 66 4.17 1.92 8.46
N HIS A 67 4.75 2.14 9.62
CA HIS A 67 6.18 2.33 9.79
C HIS A 67 6.81 0.95 10.07
N SER A 68 7.56 0.44 9.12
CA SER A 68 8.13 -0.91 9.18
C SER A 68 9.59 -0.93 8.74
N SER A 69 10.39 -1.71 9.44
CA SER A 69 11.79 -1.96 9.05
C SER A 69 11.91 -3.18 8.14
N PRO A 70 12.88 -3.18 7.20
CA PRO A 70 13.21 -4.37 6.43
C PRO A 70 13.59 -5.53 7.35
N GLU A 71 13.00 -6.71 7.12
CA GLU A 71 13.25 -7.91 7.91
C GLU A 71 14.47 -8.73 7.41
N ALA A 72 15.08 -8.32 6.31
CA ALA A 72 16.18 -9.04 5.72
C ALA A 72 17.21 -8.10 5.07
N ASN A 73 18.41 -8.64 4.87
CA ASN A 73 19.43 -8.08 4.01
C ASN A 73 19.68 -9.00 2.82
N GLY A 74 20.06 -8.42 1.69
CA GLY A 74 20.33 -9.17 0.49
C GLY A 74 21.64 -8.77 -0.17
N LEU A 75 22.41 -9.80 -0.54
CA LEU A 75 23.61 -9.66 -1.34
C LEU A 75 23.29 -9.93 -2.81
N ALA A 76 23.73 -9.05 -3.69
CA ALA A 76 23.54 -9.20 -5.12
C ALA A 76 24.20 -10.47 -5.66
N LYS A 77 23.44 -11.31 -6.37
CA LYS A 77 23.99 -12.50 -7.03
C LYS A 77 24.93 -12.11 -8.15
N ASN A 78 26.12 -12.68 -8.20
CA ASN A 78 27.16 -12.37 -9.21
C ASN A 78 26.63 -12.44 -10.65
N ALA A 79 25.87 -13.49 -10.99
CA ALA A 79 25.27 -13.67 -12.32
C ALA A 79 24.13 -12.68 -12.63
N LYS A 80 23.68 -11.85 -11.68
CA LYS A 80 22.53 -10.95 -11.78
C LYS A 80 22.83 -9.53 -11.29
N LYS A 81 24.11 -9.13 -11.22
CA LYS A 81 24.53 -7.81 -10.73
C LYS A 81 23.79 -6.65 -11.41
N GLY A 82 23.63 -6.68 -12.75
CA GLY A 82 22.90 -5.64 -13.47
C GLY A 82 21.41 -5.56 -13.11
N LEU A 83 20.76 -6.70 -12.83
CA LEU A 83 19.38 -6.72 -12.36
C LEU A 83 19.29 -6.19 -10.92
N ALA A 84 20.20 -6.60 -10.04
CA ALA A 84 20.29 -6.11 -8.68
C ALA A 84 20.49 -4.59 -8.63
N GLN A 85 21.43 -4.08 -9.43
CA GLN A 85 21.67 -2.64 -9.55
C GLN A 85 20.44 -1.88 -10.03
N LYS A 86 19.70 -2.41 -11.02
CA LYS A 86 18.45 -1.81 -11.50
C LYS A 86 17.40 -1.66 -10.37
N TYR A 87 17.27 -2.66 -9.51
CA TYR A 87 16.37 -2.56 -8.36
C TYR A 87 16.89 -1.56 -7.34
N TRP A 88 18.19 -1.64 -6.99
CA TRP A 88 18.76 -0.78 -5.97
C TRP A 88 18.76 0.71 -6.34
N GLN A 89 18.92 1.04 -7.61
CA GLN A 89 18.81 2.42 -8.11
C GLN A 89 17.43 3.04 -7.87
N ARG A 90 16.40 2.20 -7.74
CA ARG A 90 15.00 2.62 -7.54
C ARG A 90 14.52 2.39 -6.10
N ARG A 91 15.44 2.16 -5.16
CA ARG A 91 15.08 2.03 -3.75
C ARG A 91 14.32 3.25 -3.26
N SER A 92 13.39 3.04 -2.33
CA SER A 92 12.62 4.11 -1.71
C SER A 92 12.34 3.79 -0.25
N ARG A 93 11.99 4.81 0.53
CA ARG A 93 11.41 4.63 1.86
C ARG A 93 9.93 4.29 1.78
N LEU A 94 9.21 4.73 0.75
CA LEU A 94 7.83 4.35 0.50
C LEU A 94 7.76 3.14 -0.42
N LEU A 95 7.08 2.10 0.04
CA LEU A 95 6.87 0.87 -0.71
C LEU A 95 5.38 0.53 -0.71
N VAL A 96 4.83 0.23 -1.89
CA VAL A 96 3.43 -0.19 -2.05
C VAL A 96 3.34 -1.66 -2.42
N ALA A 97 2.38 -2.37 -1.85
CA ALA A 97 2.20 -3.79 -2.09
C ALA A 97 1.72 -4.04 -3.53
N GLN A 98 2.36 -4.99 -4.22
CA GLN A 98 1.91 -5.51 -5.51
C GLN A 98 0.90 -6.65 -5.37
N ARG A 99 0.82 -7.24 -4.21
CA ARG A 99 -0.08 -8.34 -3.91
C ARG A 99 -0.86 -8.02 -2.67
N TYR A 100 -2.11 -8.42 -2.70
CA TYR A 100 -2.98 -8.32 -1.56
C TYR A 100 -2.76 -9.53 -0.64
N ASP A 101 -2.50 -9.29 0.62
CA ASP A 101 -2.61 -10.33 1.62
C ASP A 101 -4.10 -10.62 1.86
N THR A 102 -4.58 -11.71 1.28
CA THR A 102 -5.99 -12.11 1.35
C THR A 102 -6.41 -12.61 2.73
N ILE A 103 -5.46 -12.91 3.61
CA ILE A 103 -5.74 -13.43 4.95
C ILE A 103 -6.07 -12.30 5.89
N SER A 104 -5.33 -11.21 5.84
CA SER A 104 -5.52 -10.09 6.78
C SER A 104 -5.90 -8.78 6.11
N GLY A 105 -5.44 -8.54 4.88
CA GLY A 105 -5.68 -7.30 4.17
C GLY A 105 -5.22 -6.06 4.94
N ARG A 106 -4.18 -6.18 5.78
CA ARG A 106 -3.80 -5.11 6.71
C ARG A 106 -3.24 -3.89 6.01
N LEU A 107 -2.14 -4.05 5.26
CA LEU A 107 -1.39 -2.94 4.68
C LEU A 107 -1.38 -2.99 3.15
N THR A 108 -1.41 -1.82 2.53
CA THR A 108 -1.14 -1.60 1.10
C THR A 108 0.12 -0.78 0.86
N ALA A 109 0.58 -0.05 1.87
CA ALA A 109 1.83 0.69 1.82
C ALA A 109 2.54 0.65 3.17
N ILE A 110 3.88 0.71 3.12
CA ILE A 110 4.75 0.85 4.28
C ILE A 110 5.76 1.96 4.03
N TRP A 111 6.15 2.62 5.11
CA TRP A 111 7.26 3.56 5.16
C TRP A 111 8.42 2.93 5.91
N SER A 112 9.58 2.88 5.28
CA SER A 112 10.81 2.33 5.84
C SER A 112 11.67 3.43 6.45
N PRO A 113 12.34 3.19 7.59
CA PRO A 113 13.32 4.13 8.14
C PRO A 113 14.51 4.36 7.20
N THR A 114 14.80 3.42 6.31
CA THR A 114 15.89 3.49 5.33
C THR A 114 15.40 3.18 3.93
N PRO A 115 15.99 3.80 2.87
CA PRO A 115 15.66 3.44 1.50
C PRO A 115 15.88 1.94 1.25
N SER A 116 14.85 1.25 0.81
CA SER A 116 14.81 -0.21 0.70
C SER A 116 14.17 -0.65 -0.62
N ILE A 117 14.31 -1.92 -0.92
CA ILE A 117 13.62 -2.62 -2.00
C ILE A 117 12.80 -3.77 -1.41
N GLY A 118 11.85 -4.35 -2.15
CA GLY A 118 11.02 -5.40 -1.56
C GLY A 118 10.50 -6.45 -2.55
N SER A 119 10.39 -7.69 -2.09
CA SER A 119 9.78 -8.80 -2.81
C SER A 119 8.26 -8.75 -2.65
N GLY A 120 7.56 -8.39 -3.73
CA GLY A 120 6.12 -8.12 -3.69
C GLY A 120 5.75 -6.70 -3.23
N TRP A 121 6.75 -5.89 -2.93
CA TRP A 121 6.66 -4.47 -2.71
C TRP A 121 7.25 -3.71 -3.89
N THR A 122 6.67 -2.58 -4.22
CA THR A 122 7.09 -1.71 -5.32
C THR A 122 7.49 -0.36 -4.74
N PRO A 123 8.70 0.14 -5.00
CA PRO A 123 9.12 1.45 -4.53
C PRO A 123 8.35 2.57 -5.24
N VAL A 124 8.04 3.62 -4.47
CA VAL A 124 7.43 4.86 -4.95
C VAL A 124 8.38 6.00 -4.63
N THR A 125 8.77 6.76 -5.64
CA THR A 125 9.62 7.94 -5.44
C THR A 125 8.80 9.06 -4.82
N VAL A 126 9.31 9.64 -3.75
CA VAL A 126 8.69 10.75 -3.01
C VAL A 126 9.62 11.95 -2.97
N SER A 127 9.09 13.15 -2.87
CA SER A 127 9.87 14.39 -2.84
C SER A 127 10.57 14.61 -1.50
N ASP A 128 9.85 14.30 -0.40
CA ASP A 128 10.30 14.46 0.97
C ASP A 128 9.53 13.52 1.92
N GLU A 129 9.75 13.65 3.23
CA GLU A 129 9.08 12.81 4.22
C GLU A 129 7.59 13.11 4.37
N ILE A 130 7.19 14.37 4.27
CA ILE A 130 5.77 14.77 4.36
C ILE A 130 4.98 14.14 3.22
N ASP A 131 5.53 14.22 2.01
CA ASP A 131 4.97 13.57 0.82
C ASP A 131 4.87 12.05 1.00
N GLY A 132 5.93 11.43 1.52
CA GLY A 132 5.95 10.00 1.80
C GLY A 132 4.94 9.56 2.86
N HIS A 133 4.81 10.30 3.95
CA HIS A 133 3.86 10.02 5.02
C HIS A 133 2.40 10.18 4.55
N ALA A 134 2.12 11.26 3.80
CA ALA A 134 0.79 11.48 3.23
C ALA A 134 0.40 10.36 2.26
N LEU A 135 1.31 9.96 1.37
CA LEU A 135 1.08 8.83 0.47
C LEU A 135 0.90 7.52 1.24
N ALA A 136 1.71 7.23 2.26
CA ALA A 136 1.57 6.03 3.07
C ALA A 136 0.20 5.97 3.77
N ALA A 137 -0.27 7.09 4.33
CA ALA A 137 -1.62 7.20 4.88
C ALA A 137 -2.68 6.96 3.81
N TRP A 138 -2.60 7.69 2.70
CA TRP A 138 -3.57 7.59 1.61
C TRP A 138 -3.68 6.16 1.06
N TRP A 139 -2.55 5.50 0.79
CA TRP A 139 -2.53 4.12 0.30
C TRP A 139 -3.16 3.11 1.26
N ASN A 140 -3.13 3.38 2.57
CA ASN A 140 -3.75 2.52 3.58
C ASN A 140 -5.19 2.91 3.93
N SER A 141 -5.71 4.00 3.35
CA SER A 141 -7.10 4.46 3.56
C SER A 141 -8.14 3.55 2.91
N THR A 142 -9.37 3.64 3.39
CA THR A 142 -10.53 2.94 2.83
C THR A 142 -10.77 3.27 1.35
N PRO A 143 -10.76 4.55 0.90
CA PRO A 143 -10.92 4.88 -0.52
C PRO A 143 -9.91 4.18 -1.43
N THR A 144 -8.62 4.23 -1.07
CA THR A 144 -7.59 3.57 -1.87
C THR A 144 -7.78 2.05 -1.91
N ARG A 145 -8.20 1.46 -0.79
CA ARG A 145 -8.49 0.03 -0.74
C ARG A 145 -9.62 -0.36 -1.70
N ILE A 146 -10.66 0.44 -1.76
CA ILE A 146 -11.79 0.24 -2.69
C ILE A 146 -11.31 0.36 -4.15
N MET A 147 -10.52 1.39 -4.48
CA MET A 147 -9.95 1.54 -5.81
C MET A 147 -9.10 0.34 -6.21
N LEU A 148 -8.21 -0.11 -5.34
CA LEU A 148 -7.34 -1.27 -5.59
C LEU A 148 -8.14 -2.55 -5.79
N LEU A 149 -9.15 -2.80 -4.98
CA LEU A 149 -10.01 -3.98 -5.13
C LEU A 149 -10.77 -3.95 -6.45
N ASN A 150 -11.19 -2.79 -6.92
CA ASN A 150 -11.84 -2.63 -8.22
C ASN A 150 -10.88 -2.88 -9.40
N LEU A 151 -9.61 -2.51 -9.26
CA LEU A 151 -8.56 -2.68 -10.28
C LEU A 151 -8.04 -4.11 -10.37
N ARG A 152 -8.29 -4.97 -9.39
CA ARG A 152 -7.69 -6.31 -9.32
C ARG A 152 -8.03 -7.19 -10.52
N SER A 153 -7.08 -8.03 -10.92
CA SER A 153 -7.34 -9.07 -11.91
C SER A 153 -8.27 -10.15 -11.35
N LYS A 154 -9.37 -10.45 -12.08
CA LYS A 154 -10.34 -11.48 -11.70
C LYS A 154 -9.83 -12.92 -11.88
N LYS A 155 -8.65 -13.11 -12.47
CA LYS A 155 -8.14 -14.43 -12.89
C LYS A 155 -7.20 -15.10 -11.87
N LEU A 156 -6.80 -14.42 -10.82
CA LEU A 156 -5.78 -14.90 -9.89
C LEU A 156 -6.38 -15.29 -8.54
N THR A 157 -5.89 -16.40 -8.01
CA THR A 157 -6.19 -16.84 -6.64
C THR A 157 -5.76 -15.79 -5.59
N TYR A 158 -4.71 -15.03 -5.93
CA TYR A 158 -4.22 -13.90 -5.14
C TYR A 158 -4.36 -12.63 -5.96
N PRO A 159 -5.10 -11.62 -5.47
CA PRO A 159 -5.15 -10.33 -6.13
C PRO A 159 -3.75 -9.74 -6.25
N ALA A 160 -3.39 -9.36 -7.45
CA ALA A 160 -2.14 -8.68 -7.74
C ALA A 160 -2.42 -7.53 -8.70
N TRP A 161 -1.60 -6.50 -8.63
CA TRP A 161 -1.69 -5.32 -9.49
C TRP A 161 -0.46 -5.21 -10.37
N SER A 162 -0.69 -4.87 -11.63
CA SER A 162 0.38 -4.45 -12.54
C SER A 162 0.89 -3.06 -12.14
N LEU A 163 2.07 -2.69 -12.65
CA LEU A 163 2.57 -1.33 -12.42
C LEU A 163 1.62 -0.26 -12.97
N ASP A 164 0.98 -0.51 -14.10
CA ASP A 164 0.07 0.45 -14.71
C ASP A 164 -1.21 0.62 -13.88
N GLN A 165 -1.71 -0.46 -13.27
CA GLN A 165 -2.81 -0.38 -12.32
C GLN A 165 -2.42 0.41 -11.06
N LEU A 166 -1.22 0.17 -10.51
CA LEU A 166 -0.73 0.96 -9.37
C LEU A 166 -0.56 2.44 -9.75
N ARG A 167 -0.02 2.75 -10.92
CA ARG A 167 0.13 4.12 -11.43
C ARG A 167 -1.19 4.84 -11.68
N SER A 168 -2.26 4.11 -11.95
CA SER A 168 -3.60 4.67 -12.19
C SER A 168 -4.38 4.97 -10.91
N VAL A 169 -3.90 4.54 -9.74
CA VAL A 169 -4.56 4.85 -8.47
C VAL A 169 -4.61 6.35 -8.28
N GLY A 170 -5.82 6.86 -8.00
CA GLY A 170 -6.03 8.27 -7.72
C GLY A 170 -5.45 8.68 -6.37
N ILE A 171 -4.72 9.79 -6.35
CA ILE A 171 -4.24 10.43 -5.12
C ILE A 171 -4.77 11.87 -5.05
N PRO A 172 -5.01 12.43 -3.85
CA PRO A 172 -5.30 13.84 -3.70
C PRO A 172 -4.13 14.68 -4.22
N ASN A 173 -4.45 15.86 -4.76
CA ASN A 173 -3.40 16.78 -5.19
C ASN A 173 -2.53 17.18 -3.98
N PRO A 174 -1.19 17.00 -4.03
CA PRO A 174 -0.28 17.40 -2.97
C PRO A 174 -0.33 18.90 -2.60
N ASP A 175 -0.78 19.76 -3.52
CA ASP A 175 -0.98 21.19 -3.28
C ASP A 175 -2.24 21.47 -2.41
N ASN A 176 -3.08 20.47 -2.15
CA ASN A 176 -4.25 20.59 -1.29
C ASN A 176 -3.82 20.57 0.19
N PRO A 177 -4.31 21.48 1.05
CA PRO A 177 -4.05 21.47 2.49
C PRO A 177 -4.34 20.13 3.19
N ALA A 178 -5.27 19.33 2.67
CA ALA A 178 -5.56 17.99 3.17
C ALA A 178 -4.37 17.02 3.06
N TRP A 179 -3.40 17.28 2.17
CA TRP A 179 -2.18 16.50 2.06
C TRP A 179 -1.37 16.49 3.37
N ALA A 180 -1.16 17.66 3.95
CA ALA A 180 -0.51 17.78 5.26
C ALA A 180 -1.32 17.13 6.39
N THR A 181 -2.64 17.04 6.25
CA THR A 181 -3.49 16.34 7.24
C THR A 181 -3.32 14.82 7.14
N LEU A 182 -3.15 14.27 5.93
CA LEU A 182 -2.80 12.86 5.72
C LEU A 182 -1.42 12.53 6.34
N ALA A 183 -0.42 13.39 6.16
CA ALA A 183 0.89 13.20 6.77
C ALA A 183 0.82 13.18 8.31
N ARG A 184 0.08 14.12 8.91
CA ARG A 184 -0.14 14.14 10.37
C ARG A 184 -0.90 12.91 10.87
N ALA A 185 -1.92 12.45 10.13
CA ALA A 185 -2.63 11.22 10.47
C ALA A 185 -1.69 10.01 10.45
N TRP A 186 -0.75 9.94 9.50
CA TRP A 186 0.29 8.92 9.49
C TRP A 186 1.18 9.01 10.72
N GLU A 187 1.68 10.19 11.08
CA GLU A 187 2.55 10.41 12.26
C GLU A 187 1.87 9.98 13.56
N GLU A 188 0.56 10.19 13.67
CA GLU A 188 -0.23 9.81 14.85
C GLU A 188 -0.32 8.28 15.04
N VAL A 189 -0.41 7.50 13.95
CA VAL A 189 -0.75 6.07 14.04
C VAL A 189 0.21 5.13 13.33
N SER A 190 1.34 5.61 12.80
CA SER A 190 2.24 4.81 11.95
C SER A 190 2.85 3.58 12.65
N ASP A 191 3.08 3.66 13.96
CA ASP A 191 3.66 2.60 14.78
C ASP A 191 2.58 1.75 15.48
N VAL A 192 1.30 2.06 15.27
CA VAL A 192 0.18 1.29 15.82
C VAL A 192 -0.20 0.17 14.88
N GLU A 193 -0.44 -1.02 15.41
CA GLU A 193 -0.86 -2.17 14.61
C GLU A 193 -2.20 -1.88 13.92
N ILE A 194 -2.22 -2.06 12.59
CA ILE A 194 -3.44 -1.97 11.80
C ILE A 194 -4.17 -3.31 11.81
N MET A 195 -5.44 -3.30 12.21
CA MET A 195 -6.25 -4.50 12.33
C MET A 195 -6.55 -5.13 10.95
N PRO A 196 -6.85 -6.44 10.89
CA PRO A 196 -7.34 -7.10 9.68
C PRO A 196 -8.54 -6.36 9.07
N LEU A 197 -8.73 -6.48 7.77
CA LEU A 197 -9.80 -5.76 7.08
C LEU A 197 -11.20 -6.20 7.54
N SER A 198 -11.36 -7.46 7.99
CA SER A 198 -12.59 -7.95 8.62
C SER A 198 -12.96 -7.24 9.93
N GLN A 199 -12.00 -6.54 10.54
CA GLN A 199 -12.18 -5.75 11.77
C GLN A 199 -11.94 -4.25 11.47
N ALA A 200 -12.17 -3.82 10.23
CA ALA A 200 -11.86 -2.45 9.83
C ALA A 200 -12.70 -1.41 10.57
N ASP A 201 -13.95 -1.73 10.93
CA ASP A 201 -14.84 -0.82 11.66
C ASP A 201 -14.32 -0.48 13.06
N ASP A 202 -13.66 -1.44 13.73
CA ASP A 202 -13.15 -1.29 15.07
C ASP A 202 -11.67 -0.83 15.09
N CYS A 203 -11.07 -0.58 13.93
CA CYS A 203 -9.66 -0.24 13.81
C CYS A 203 -9.42 1.27 13.99
N PRO A 204 -8.83 1.73 15.10
CA PRO A 204 -8.58 3.15 15.34
C PRO A 204 -7.61 3.75 14.32
N VAL A 205 -6.60 2.98 13.88
CA VAL A 205 -5.66 3.40 12.83
C VAL A 205 -6.39 3.76 11.55
N ARG A 206 -7.31 2.90 11.10
CA ARG A 206 -8.11 3.17 9.89
C ARG A 206 -9.02 4.38 10.07
N SER A 207 -9.66 4.51 11.22
CA SER A 207 -10.52 5.66 11.51
C SER A 207 -9.76 6.98 11.45
N THR A 208 -8.57 7.04 12.00
CA THR A 208 -7.71 8.25 11.95
C THR A 208 -7.32 8.59 10.51
N ILE A 209 -6.85 7.60 9.74
CA ILE A 209 -6.48 7.80 8.34
C ILE A 209 -7.70 8.19 7.49
N ASP A 210 -8.82 7.52 7.70
CA ASP A 210 -10.05 7.74 6.91
C ASP A 210 -10.66 9.11 7.15
N ARG A 211 -10.52 9.67 8.37
CA ARG A 211 -10.90 11.06 8.65
C ARG A 211 -10.09 12.04 7.80
N ALA A 212 -8.77 11.83 7.70
CA ALA A 212 -7.92 12.65 6.84
C ALA A 212 -8.24 12.44 5.34
N ALA A 213 -8.58 11.21 4.95
CA ALA A 213 -8.99 10.88 3.58
C ALA A 213 -10.34 11.52 3.21
N ALA A 214 -11.28 11.63 4.16
CA ALA A 214 -12.55 12.32 3.95
C ALA A 214 -12.32 13.79 3.57
N LEU A 215 -11.46 14.49 4.32
CA LEU A 215 -11.08 15.87 4.00
C LEU A 215 -10.42 15.98 2.62
N ALA A 216 -9.58 15.02 2.27
CA ALA A 216 -8.88 15.02 0.99
C ALA A 216 -9.81 14.76 -0.21
N LEU A 217 -10.88 14.00 -0.02
CA LEU A 217 -11.94 13.75 -1.02
C LEU A 217 -13.05 14.79 -1.02
N GLY A 218 -13.14 15.64 0.01
CA GLY A 218 -14.23 16.56 0.18
C GLY A 218 -15.58 15.88 0.46
N VAL A 219 -15.55 14.74 1.16
CA VAL A 219 -16.74 13.98 1.55
C VAL A 219 -16.88 13.95 3.07
N GLU A 220 -18.08 13.60 3.55
CA GLU A 220 -18.32 13.45 4.98
C GLU A 220 -17.60 12.21 5.56
N GLU A 221 -17.09 12.32 6.79
CA GLU A 221 -16.44 11.19 7.49
C GLU A 221 -17.36 9.98 7.58
N GLN A 222 -18.67 10.20 7.76
CA GLN A 222 -19.69 9.17 7.83
C GLN A 222 -19.74 8.33 6.54
N GLN A 223 -19.57 8.94 5.38
CA GLN A 223 -19.55 8.22 4.09
C GLN A 223 -18.37 7.25 4.01
N ILE A 224 -17.17 7.68 4.45
CA ILE A 224 -16.01 6.77 4.47
C ILE A 224 -16.19 5.68 5.53
N ALA A 225 -16.78 5.97 6.67
CA ALA A 225 -17.09 4.96 7.68
C ALA A 225 -18.07 3.91 7.14
N GLU A 226 -19.07 4.29 6.36
CA GLU A 226 -19.99 3.37 5.68
C GLU A 226 -19.24 2.48 4.67
N TRP A 227 -18.35 3.06 3.86
CA TRP A 227 -17.51 2.31 2.93
C TRP A 227 -16.58 1.33 3.66
N ARG A 228 -16.02 1.73 4.79
CA ARG A 228 -15.20 0.86 5.64
C ARG A 228 -15.98 -0.33 6.17
N GLY A 229 -17.21 -0.10 6.66
CA GLY A 229 -18.11 -1.15 7.09
C GLY A 229 -18.52 -2.11 5.96
N MET A 230 -18.68 -1.60 4.73
CA MET A 230 -18.91 -2.46 3.57
C MET A 230 -17.69 -3.34 3.27
N LEU A 231 -16.48 -2.77 3.31
CA LEU A 231 -15.24 -3.55 3.13
C LEU A 231 -15.06 -4.62 4.19
N ALA A 232 -15.35 -4.32 5.45
CA ALA A 232 -15.24 -5.27 6.55
C ALA A 232 -16.15 -6.50 6.36
N ARG A 233 -17.28 -6.31 5.68
CA ARG A 233 -18.26 -7.38 5.40
C ARG A 233 -18.13 -8.01 4.02
N GLU A 234 -17.18 -7.58 3.21
CA GLU A 234 -17.00 -8.12 1.84
C GLU A 234 -16.64 -9.62 1.88
N PRO A 235 -17.51 -10.51 1.33
CA PRO A 235 -17.33 -11.95 1.43
C PRO A 235 -16.03 -12.48 0.84
N THR A 236 -15.49 -11.80 -0.18
CA THR A 236 -14.22 -12.19 -0.82
C THR A 236 -12.99 -11.94 0.06
N ILE A 237 -13.16 -11.16 1.12
CA ILE A 237 -12.13 -10.87 2.13
C ILE A 237 -12.31 -11.80 3.33
N ASN A 238 -13.55 -12.11 3.70
CA ASN A 238 -13.89 -12.82 4.93
C ASN A 238 -14.10 -14.34 4.76
N ASN A 239 -14.38 -14.84 3.55
CA ASN A 239 -14.71 -16.24 3.31
C ASN A 239 -13.56 -17.25 3.51
N ARG A 240 -12.36 -16.81 3.88
CA ARG A 240 -11.22 -17.70 4.16
C ARG A 240 -10.91 -17.86 5.65
N LEU A 241 -11.74 -17.26 6.52
CA LEU A 241 -11.61 -17.40 7.97
C LEU A 241 -12.63 -18.37 8.55
N ALA A 242 -13.44 -19.02 7.71
CA ALA A 242 -14.51 -19.91 8.13
C ALA A 242 -14.24 -21.41 7.89
N ASP A 243 -13.01 -21.77 7.45
CA ASP A 243 -12.55 -23.17 7.30
C ASP A 243 -11.45 -23.51 8.29
#